data_8728750a2a834b85e45231ca0d1c0810
#
_entry.id   8728750a2a834b85e45231ca0d1c0810
#
_cell.length_a   1.000
_cell.length_b   1.000
_cell.length_c   1.000
_cell.angle_alpha   90.00
_cell.angle_beta   90.00
_cell.angle_gamma   90.00
#
_symmetry.space_group_name_H-M   'P 1'
#
loop_
_entity.id
_entity.type
_entity.pdbx_description
1 polymer ?
#
loop_
_entity_poly.entity_id
_entity_poly.type
_entity_poly.pdbx_seq_one_letter_code
_entity_poly.pdbx_strand_id
1 'polypeptide(L)'
;WLEQAGAERINITELSEQAGFHLMGTASMGHADDGCVTGDDGRVHGLQNTTIIDASVFVTASPVNPTSTLQALALRAADLMCMRLEQI
;
A
#
# COMPACT_ATOMS: atom_id res chain seq x y z
N TRP A 1 6.30 16.51 -24.27
CA TRP A 1 4.96 15.91 -24.23
C TRP A 1 3.89 16.98 -24.00
N LEU A 2 3.99 17.76 -22.93
CA LEU A 2 3.05 18.88 -22.66
C LEU A 2 3.13 19.98 -23.72
N GLU A 3 4.33 20.33 -24.21
CA GLU A 3 4.53 21.27 -25.32
C GLU A 3 3.86 20.76 -26.60
N GLN A 4 4.01 19.47 -26.93
CA GLN A 4 3.37 18.84 -28.09
C GLN A 4 1.83 18.83 -27.97
N ALA A 5 1.31 18.83 -26.72
CA ALA A 5 -0.11 18.94 -26.43
C ALA A 5 -0.62 20.39 -26.43
N GLY A 6 0.23 21.36 -26.73
CA GLY A 6 -0.15 22.78 -26.85
C GLY A 6 -0.04 23.60 -25.55
N ALA A 7 0.72 23.14 -24.57
CA ALA A 7 0.95 23.91 -23.36
C ALA A 7 1.85 25.13 -23.66
N GLU A 8 1.39 26.33 -23.34
CA GLU A 8 2.14 27.58 -23.54
C GLU A 8 3.19 27.83 -22.43
N ARG A 9 2.98 27.23 -21.25
CA ARG A 9 3.90 27.33 -20.11
C ARG A 9 3.93 26.02 -19.36
N ILE A 10 5.12 25.53 -19.07
CA ILE A 10 5.37 24.35 -18.25
C ILE A 10 6.20 24.75 -17.03
N ASN A 11 5.67 24.53 -15.84
CA ASN A 11 6.42 24.67 -14.60
C ASN A 11 6.81 23.28 -14.08
N ILE A 12 8.10 23.05 -13.89
CA ILE A 12 8.62 21.84 -13.27
C ILE A 12 8.97 22.20 -11.83
N THR A 13 8.31 21.55 -10.88
CA THR A 13 8.62 21.69 -9.46
C THR A 13 9.43 20.47 -9.03
N GLU A 14 10.54 20.70 -8.38
CA GLU A 14 11.33 19.62 -7.79
C GLU A 14 10.52 18.93 -6.67
N LEU A 15 10.87 17.66 -6.40
CA LEU A 15 10.26 16.90 -5.31
C LEU A 15 10.47 17.64 -3.99
N SER A 16 9.40 17.94 -3.30
CA SER A 16 9.45 18.59 -1.99
C SER A 16 9.60 17.54 -0.90
N GLU A 17 10.67 17.60 -0.12
CA GLU A 17 10.87 16.76 1.06
C GLU A 17 9.79 16.98 2.14
N GLN A 18 9.05 18.07 2.05
CA GLN A 18 8.00 18.42 3.01
C GLN A 18 6.62 17.86 2.66
N ALA A 19 6.46 17.16 1.54
CA ALA A 19 5.17 16.68 1.02
C ALA A 19 4.95 15.17 1.18
N GLY A 20 5.55 14.52 2.16
CA GLY A 20 5.43 13.09 2.44
C GLY A 20 4.15 12.70 3.19
N PHE A 21 2.96 13.07 2.65
CA PHE A 21 1.68 12.79 3.33
C PHE A 21 1.14 11.37 3.08
N HIS A 22 1.69 10.64 2.11
CA HIS A 22 1.23 9.32 1.68
C HIS A 22 2.37 8.30 1.71
N LEU A 23 3.00 8.15 2.87
CA LEU A 23 4.04 7.14 3.07
C LEU A 23 3.44 5.74 2.98
N MET A 24 4.10 4.84 2.22
CA MET A 24 3.61 3.48 2.00
C MET A 24 4.75 2.52 1.62
N GLY A 25 4.48 1.20 1.72
CA GLY A 25 5.35 0.17 1.16
C GLY A 25 6.50 -0.32 2.04
N THR A 26 6.62 0.13 3.29
CA THR A 26 7.73 -0.29 4.19
C THR A 26 7.57 -1.71 4.74
N ALA A 27 6.37 -2.28 4.68
CA ALA A 27 6.05 -3.66 5.05
C ALA A 27 5.26 -4.34 3.92
N SER A 28 5.76 -4.21 2.69
CA SER A 28 5.05 -4.61 1.47
C SER A 28 4.52 -6.04 1.53
N MET A 29 3.30 -6.23 0.96
CA MET A 29 2.72 -7.55 0.83
C MET A 29 3.28 -8.29 -0.39
N GLY A 30 3.36 -9.62 -0.28
CA GLY A 30 3.82 -10.51 -1.34
C GLY A 30 4.34 -11.83 -0.79
N HIS A 31 5.16 -12.51 -1.57
CA HIS A 31 5.77 -13.76 -1.13
C HIS A 31 6.97 -13.50 -0.19
N ALA A 32 7.11 -14.37 0.82
CA ALA A 32 8.25 -14.29 1.76
C ALA A 32 9.61 -14.42 1.06
N ASP A 33 9.69 -15.27 0.04
CA ASP A 33 10.91 -15.50 -0.73
C ASP A 33 11.36 -14.26 -1.54
N ASP A 34 10.44 -13.33 -1.82
CA ASP A 34 10.72 -12.05 -2.48
C ASP A 34 11.12 -10.95 -1.48
N GLY A 35 11.26 -11.30 -0.20
CA GLY A 35 11.62 -10.37 0.88
C GLY A 35 10.46 -9.49 1.35
N CYS A 36 9.22 -9.84 0.99
CA CYS A 36 8.02 -9.16 1.49
C CYS A 36 7.76 -9.49 2.96
N VAL A 37 7.18 -8.51 3.67
CA VAL A 37 6.95 -8.62 5.13
C VAL A 37 5.63 -9.31 5.44
N THR A 38 4.61 -9.08 4.62
CA THR A 38 3.26 -9.63 4.84
C THR A 38 2.76 -10.43 3.64
N GLY A 39 1.88 -11.37 3.91
CA GLY A 39 1.05 -12.01 2.89
C GLY A 39 -0.04 -11.08 2.35
N ASP A 40 -0.80 -11.56 1.38
CA ASP A 40 -1.90 -10.82 0.74
C ASP A 40 -3.12 -10.61 1.66
N ASP A 41 -3.13 -11.23 2.83
CA ASP A 41 -4.08 -11.05 3.92
C ASP A 41 -3.58 -10.08 5.01
N GLY A 42 -2.43 -9.44 4.78
CA GLY A 42 -1.77 -8.52 5.71
C GLY A 42 -1.05 -9.20 6.89
N ARG A 43 -1.10 -10.54 6.99
CA ARG A 43 -0.42 -11.26 8.06
C ARG A 43 1.10 -11.27 7.84
N VAL A 44 1.83 -10.97 8.90
CA VAL A 44 3.30 -11.00 8.88
C VAL A 44 3.81 -12.43 8.69
N HIS A 45 4.71 -12.61 7.72
CA HIS A 45 5.32 -13.92 7.48
C HIS A 45 6.05 -14.45 8.73
N GLY A 46 5.81 -15.71 9.05
CA GLY A 46 6.38 -16.36 10.23
C GLY A 46 5.68 -16.05 11.57
N LEU A 47 4.69 -15.15 11.59
CA LEU A 47 3.88 -14.84 12.77
C LEU A 47 2.41 -15.23 12.54
N GLN A 48 1.81 -15.90 13.54
CA GLN A 48 0.44 -16.39 13.41
C GLN A 48 -0.63 -15.38 13.84
N ASN A 49 -0.27 -14.45 14.71
CA ASN A 49 -1.19 -13.54 15.41
C ASN A 49 -0.90 -12.06 15.17
N THR A 50 -0.12 -11.73 14.14
CA THR A 50 0.23 -10.35 13.81
C THR A 50 -0.20 -10.02 12.39
N THR A 51 -1.02 -8.99 12.25
CA THR A 51 -1.51 -8.49 10.96
C THR A 51 -1.26 -6.99 10.86
N ILE A 52 -0.75 -6.53 9.74
CA ILE A 52 -0.53 -5.12 9.42
C ILE A 52 -1.64 -4.68 8.46
N ILE A 53 -2.34 -3.60 8.80
CA ILE A 53 -3.49 -3.07 8.04
C ILE A 53 -3.38 -1.56 7.82
N ASP A 54 -2.19 -1.09 7.54
CA ASP A 54 -1.92 0.29 7.16
C ASP A 54 -1.23 0.39 5.78
N ALA A 55 -0.93 1.58 5.32
CA ALA A 55 -0.36 1.80 3.99
C ALA A 55 1.05 1.20 3.80
N SER A 56 1.71 0.74 4.86
CA SER A 56 3.00 0.08 4.74
C SER A 56 2.95 -1.23 3.94
N VAL A 57 1.76 -1.87 3.86
CA VAL A 57 1.58 -3.11 3.09
C VAL A 57 1.50 -2.91 1.57
N PHE A 58 1.40 -1.67 1.08
CA PHE A 58 1.29 -1.41 -0.35
C PHE A 58 2.55 -1.87 -1.10
N VAL A 59 2.33 -2.49 -2.26
CA VAL A 59 3.39 -2.98 -3.16
C VAL A 59 3.92 -1.86 -4.04
N THR A 60 3.03 -1.00 -4.53
CA THR A 60 3.34 0.13 -5.40
C THR A 60 2.53 1.36 -5.01
N ALA A 61 3.04 2.53 -5.34
CA ALA A 61 2.32 3.78 -5.19
C ALA A 61 1.46 4.09 -6.42
N SER A 62 0.31 4.69 -6.20
CA SER A 62 -0.55 5.27 -7.22
C SER A 62 -0.35 6.79 -7.28
N PRO A 63 -0.61 7.46 -8.42
CA PRO A 63 -0.57 8.92 -8.50
C PRO A 63 -1.76 9.62 -7.82
N VAL A 64 -2.66 8.86 -7.18
CA VAL A 64 -3.83 9.36 -6.45
C VAL A 64 -3.74 9.01 -4.97
N ASN A 65 -4.51 9.72 -4.14
CA ASN A 65 -4.58 9.50 -2.70
C ASN A 65 -4.97 8.06 -2.35
N PRO A 66 -4.23 7.34 -1.48
CA PRO A 66 -4.37 5.90 -1.30
C PRO A 66 -5.43 5.47 -0.30
N THR A 67 -6.10 6.39 0.42
CA THR A 67 -6.93 6.07 1.59
C THR A 67 -8.06 5.11 1.28
N SER A 68 -8.79 5.29 0.16
CA SER A 68 -9.87 4.37 -0.21
C SER A 68 -9.38 2.96 -0.50
N THR A 69 -8.23 2.82 -1.16
CA THR A 69 -7.59 1.53 -1.40
C THR A 69 -7.14 0.89 -0.09
N LEU A 70 -6.57 1.69 0.82
CA LEU A 70 -6.19 1.22 2.14
C LEU A 70 -7.38 0.68 2.93
N GLN A 71 -8.51 1.40 2.92
CA GLN A 71 -9.73 0.96 3.59
C GLN A 71 -10.26 -0.37 3.02
N ALA A 72 -10.21 -0.53 1.70
CA ALA A 72 -10.61 -1.78 1.05
C ALA A 72 -9.70 -2.96 1.46
N LEU A 73 -8.38 -2.73 1.53
CA LEU A 73 -7.43 -3.75 2.02
C LEU A 73 -7.65 -4.10 3.49
N ALA A 74 -7.94 -3.10 4.33
CA ALA A 74 -8.23 -3.32 5.74
C ALA A 74 -9.51 -4.17 5.95
N LEU A 75 -10.58 -3.87 5.21
CA LEU A 75 -11.81 -4.66 5.24
C LEU A 75 -11.56 -6.10 4.78
N ARG A 76 -10.84 -6.28 3.67
CA ARG A 76 -10.46 -7.61 3.18
C ARG A 76 -9.65 -8.40 4.21
N ALA A 77 -8.67 -7.78 4.84
CA ALA A 77 -7.86 -8.42 5.88
C ALA A 77 -8.70 -8.83 7.09
N ALA A 78 -9.66 -7.98 7.50
CA ALA A 78 -10.59 -8.28 8.58
C ALA A 78 -11.50 -9.48 8.25
N ASP A 79 -12.07 -9.53 7.05
CA ASP A 79 -12.89 -10.66 6.60
C ASP A 79 -12.11 -11.96 6.61
N LEU A 80 -10.89 -11.96 6.07
CA LEU A 80 -10.02 -13.14 6.08
C LEU A 80 -9.62 -13.57 7.49
N MET A 81 -9.45 -12.63 8.42
CA MET A 81 -9.21 -12.92 9.83
C MET A 81 -10.42 -13.59 10.48
N CYS A 82 -11.62 -13.07 10.25
CA CYS A 82 -12.87 -13.68 10.76
C CYS A 82 -13.03 -15.11 10.25
N MET A 83 -12.88 -15.35 8.95
CA MET A 83 -12.96 -16.69 8.36
C MET A 83 -11.98 -17.69 9.00
N ARG A 84 -10.78 -17.24 9.36
CA ARG A 84 -9.80 -18.10 10.06
C ARG A 84 -10.20 -18.43 11.49
N LEU A 85 -10.76 -17.45 12.21
CA LEU A 85 -11.22 -17.65 13.60
C LEU A 85 -12.39 -18.63 13.68
N GLU A 86 -13.26 -18.66 12.67
CA GLU A 86 -14.37 -19.63 12.59
C GLU A 86 -13.93 -21.07 12.32
N GLN A 87 -12.68 -21.30 11.91
CA GLN A 87 -12.13 -22.62 11.62
C GLN A 87 -11.38 -23.24 12.82
N ILE A 88 -11.26 -22.51 13.92
CA ILE A 88 -10.62 -22.96 15.17
C ILE A 88 -11.68 -23.50 16.13
#